data_e7da889898e026b4a0b62258dc77cf28
#
_entry.id   e7da889898e026b4a0b62258dc77cf28
#
_cell.length_a   1.000
_cell.length_b   1.000
_cell.length_c   1.000
_cell.angle_alpha   90.00
_cell.angle_beta   90.00
_cell.angle_gamma   90.00
#
_symmetry.space_group_name_H-M   'P 1'
#
loop_
_entity.id
_entity.type
_entity.pdbx_description
1 polymer ?
#
loop_
_entity_poly.entity_id
_entity_poly.type
_entity_poly.pdbx_seq_one_letter_code
_entity_poly.pdbx_strand_id
1 'polypeptide(L)'
;LLCAALCRIFAQDGYRVAPFKSQNMALNSFVTRDGLEMGRAQVVQAQAAGVEPDVRMNPILLKPSSDTGSQVIVGGEVRGQMSAAAYFKMKRQLIPEILAAFDSLSEEADIVVIEGAGSPAEINLKADDIVNMGLAKLVDAPVLLAGDIDRGGVFAQLYGTVALLEQEERARIAGLVINKFRGDVDILRPGLAMLEEKTGLPVLGVVPYLHVEIEDEDSLSERLNARDAVKPLDVAVIRLPHISNFTDFIPLEQHELLGVRYVQ
;
A
#
# COMPACT_ATOMS: atom_id res chain seq x y z
N LEU A 1 -2.56 -4.89 3.19
CA LEU A 1 -2.80 -6.14 3.93
C LEU A 1 -1.75 -7.20 3.61
N LEU A 2 -1.51 -7.57 2.32
CA LEU A 2 -0.55 -8.62 1.96
C LEU A 2 0.87 -8.27 2.42
N CYS A 3 1.34 -7.03 2.21
CA CYS A 3 2.66 -6.60 2.67
C CYS A 3 2.78 -6.66 4.20
N ALA A 4 1.76 -6.21 4.94
CA ALA A 4 1.75 -6.32 6.40
C ALA A 4 1.79 -7.80 6.85
N ALA A 5 1.05 -8.69 6.18
CA ALA A 5 1.09 -10.12 6.47
C ALA A 5 2.48 -10.72 6.21
N LEU A 6 3.11 -10.39 5.09
CA LEU A 6 4.48 -10.83 4.78
C LEU A 6 5.49 -10.29 5.80
N CYS A 7 5.40 -9.00 6.16
CA CYS A 7 6.23 -8.43 7.23
C CYS A 7 6.09 -9.22 8.53
N ARG A 8 4.85 -9.56 8.92
CA ARG A 8 4.58 -10.32 10.14
C ARG A 8 5.12 -11.75 10.07
N ILE A 9 4.90 -12.46 8.96
CA ILE A 9 5.35 -13.84 8.76
C ILE A 9 6.86 -13.90 8.83
N PHE A 10 7.58 -13.09 8.06
CA PHE A 10 9.04 -13.09 8.06
C PHE A 10 9.63 -12.70 9.43
N ALA A 11 9.00 -11.74 10.14
CA ALA A 11 9.42 -11.41 11.50
C ALA A 11 9.20 -12.58 12.48
N GLN A 12 8.11 -13.34 12.35
CA GLN A 12 7.86 -14.55 13.15
C GLN A 12 8.85 -15.68 12.83
N ASP A 13 9.32 -15.75 11.58
CA ASP A 13 10.36 -16.68 11.14
C ASP A 13 11.77 -16.27 11.62
N GLY A 14 11.88 -15.13 12.32
CA GLY A 14 13.13 -14.66 12.93
C GLY A 14 13.99 -13.73 12.07
N TYR A 15 13.49 -13.28 10.92
CA TYR A 15 14.19 -12.29 10.09
C TYR A 15 13.99 -10.87 10.61
N ARG A 16 15.00 -10.02 10.39
CA ARG A 16 14.85 -8.56 10.51
C ARG A 16 14.15 -8.06 9.26
N VAL A 17 12.98 -7.48 9.42
CA VAL A 17 12.12 -7.08 8.30
C VAL A 17 11.87 -5.59 8.33
N ALA A 18 11.99 -4.95 7.17
CA ALA A 18 11.56 -3.57 6.96
C ALA A 18 10.51 -3.50 5.84
N PRO A 19 9.38 -2.80 6.03
CA PRO A 19 8.49 -2.45 4.94
C PRO A 19 9.07 -1.30 4.13
N PHE A 20 8.69 -1.20 2.85
CA PHE A 20 9.07 -0.09 2.00
C PHE A 20 8.00 0.23 0.96
N LYS A 21 7.71 1.51 0.79
CA LYS A 21 6.88 2.03 -0.31
C LYS A 21 7.49 3.35 -0.76
N SER A 22 8.11 3.36 -1.92
CA SER A 22 8.86 4.53 -2.40
C SER A 22 8.04 5.82 -2.42
N GLN A 23 6.78 5.72 -2.87
CA GLN A 23 5.84 6.82 -2.89
C GLN A 23 4.46 6.34 -2.44
N ASN A 24 3.85 7.05 -1.51
CA ASN A 24 2.46 6.88 -1.14
C ASN A 24 1.63 8.12 -1.47
N MET A 25 0.36 7.93 -1.79
CA MET A 25 -0.63 9.01 -1.95
C MET A 25 -1.77 8.74 -0.98
N ALA A 26 -1.76 9.42 0.16
CA ALA A 26 -2.75 9.26 1.20
C ALA A 26 -2.91 10.53 2.03
N LEU A 27 -4.13 10.77 2.52
CA LEU A 27 -4.39 11.84 3.49
C LEU A 27 -4.05 11.40 4.91
N ASN A 28 -4.14 10.08 5.18
CA ASN A 28 -3.85 9.53 6.49
C ASN A 28 -2.33 9.34 6.66
N SER A 29 -1.77 10.03 7.63
CA SER A 29 -0.34 10.06 7.89
C SER A 29 -0.03 9.78 9.37
N PHE A 30 1.24 9.67 9.67
CA PHE A 30 1.78 9.44 11.01
C PHE A 30 3.03 10.30 11.19
N VAL A 31 3.23 10.80 12.40
CA VAL A 31 4.45 11.51 12.78
C VAL A 31 5.33 10.56 13.57
N THR A 32 6.54 10.33 13.09
CA THR A 32 7.53 9.47 13.74
C THR A 32 8.05 10.10 15.04
N ARG A 33 8.78 9.34 15.83
CA ARG A 33 9.41 9.83 17.08
C ARG A 33 10.31 11.06 16.86
N ASP A 34 10.91 11.17 15.67
CA ASP A 34 11.81 12.28 15.29
C ASP A 34 11.04 13.48 14.71
N GLY A 35 9.71 13.45 14.73
CA GLY A 35 8.86 14.54 14.24
C GLY A 35 8.69 14.58 12.73
N LEU A 36 9.03 13.51 12.02
CA LEU A 36 8.95 13.39 10.56
C LEU A 36 7.65 12.70 10.12
N GLU A 37 7.10 13.08 8.99
CA GLU A 37 5.80 12.60 8.51
C GLU A 37 5.93 11.48 7.47
N MET A 38 5.15 10.39 7.65
CA MET A 38 5.09 9.27 6.71
C MET A 38 3.66 8.74 6.54
N GLY A 39 3.43 7.92 5.49
CA GLY A 39 2.13 7.31 5.22
C GLY A 39 1.75 6.26 6.26
N ARG A 40 0.46 6.25 6.65
CA ARG A 40 -0.07 5.35 7.68
C ARG A 40 0.07 3.87 7.32
N ALA A 41 -0.06 3.51 6.05
CA ALA A 41 0.06 2.12 5.61
C ALA A 41 1.40 1.48 5.98
N GLN A 42 2.52 2.22 5.86
CA GLN A 42 3.84 1.71 6.20
C GLN A 42 4.04 1.63 7.72
N VAL A 43 3.34 2.45 8.50
CA VAL A 43 3.30 2.34 9.96
C VAL A 43 2.68 1.01 10.39
N VAL A 44 1.54 0.65 9.81
CA VAL A 44 0.87 -0.66 10.06
C VAL A 44 1.79 -1.82 9.68
N GLN A 45 2.54 -1.70 8.58
CA GLN A 45 3.49 -2.72 8.14
C GLN A 45 4.71 -2.80 9.08
N ALA A 46 5.23 -1.66 9.56
CA ALA A 46 6.30 -1.62 10.56
C ALA A 46 5.87 -2.27 11.88
N GLN A 47 4.66 -1.96 12.35
CA GLN A 47 4.07 -2.60 13.53
C GLN A 47 3.92 -4.12 13.35
N ALA A 48 3.50 -4.57 12.16
CA ALA A 48 3.41 -5.99 11.84
C ALA A 48 4.79 -6.67 11.87
N ALA A 49 5.83 -5.98 11.41
CA ALA A 49 7.23 -6.43 11.49
C ALA A 49 7.81 -6.37 12.91
N GLY A 50 7.16 -5.66 13.85
CA GLY A 50 7.66 -5.45 15.21
C GLY A 50 8.80 -4.41 15.30
N VAL A 51 8.85 -3.48 14.35
CA VAL A 51 9.85 -2.40 14.29
C VAL A 51 9.21 -1.03 14.44
N GLU A 52 9.97 -0.05 14.91
CA GLU A 52 9.52 1.34 14.99
C GLU A 52 9.32 1.92 13.58
N PRO A 53 8.26 2.68 13.34
CA PRO A 53 8.07 3.39 12.08
C PRO A 53 9.18 4.40 11.81
N ASP A 54 9.73 4.37 10.60
CA ASP A 54 10.82 5.22 10.13
C ASP A 54 10.47 5.81 8.76
N VAL A 55 10.73 7.07 8.55
CA VAL A 55 10.39 7.76 7.29
C VAL A 55 11.07 7.16 6.07
N ARG A 56 12.21 6.48 6.25
CA ARG A 56 12.88 5.72 5.18
C ARG A 56 11.97 4.65 4.57
N MET A 57 10.99 4.14 5.33
CA MET A 57 10.00 3.16 4.86
C MET A 57 8.99 3.75 3.86
N ASN A 58 8.82 5.08 3.87
CA ASN A 58 8.00 5.82 2.91
C ASN A 58 8.63 7.19 2.61
N PRO A 59 9.70 7.24 1.80
CA PRO A 59 10.46 8.47 1.57
C PRO A 59 9.67 9.56 0.86
N ILE A 60 8.61 9.22 0.11
CA ILE A 60 7.77 10.20 -0.57
C ILE A 60 6.32 9.99 -0.19
N LEU A 61 5.69 11.04 0.37
CA LEU A 61 4.26 11.07 0.66
C LEU A 61 3.62 12.24 -0.07
N LEU A 62 2.54 11.95 -0.81
CA LEU A 62 1.71 12.95 -1.47
C LEU A 62 0.38 13.04 -0.72
N LYS A 63 0.05 14.23 -0.22
CA LYS A 63 -1.25 14.50 0.43
C LYS A 63 -2.10 15.32 -0.54
N PRO A 64 -3.14 14.73 -1.17
CA PRO A 64 -4.04 15.46 -2.05
C PRO A 64 -4.65 16.67 -1.34
N SER A 65 -4.46 17.86 -1.89
CA SER A 65 -5.01 19.12 -1.37
C SER A 65 -6.12 19.70 -2.25
N SER A 66 -6.22 19.22 -3.49
CA SER A 66 -7.26 19.57 -4.47
C SER A 66 -7.35 18.46 -5.53
N ASP A 67 -8.29 18.58 -6.45
CA ASP A 67 -8.44 17.64 -7.58
C ASP A 67 -7.17 17.51 -8.46
N THR A 68 -6.31 18.53 -8.46
CA THR A 68 -5.14 18.61 -9.35
C THR A 68 -3.82 18.90 -8.65
N GLY A 69 -3.82 18.97 -7.32
CA GLY A 69 -2.64 19.34 -6.54
C GLY A 69 -2.47 18.53 -5.26
N SER A 70 -1.22 18.37 -4.86
CA SER A 70 -0.85 17.68 -3.62
C SER A 70 0.24 18.43 -2.88
N GLN A 71 0.21 18.33 -1.56
CA GLN A 71 1.38 18.64 -0.74
C GLN A 71 2.38 17.48 -0.90
N VAL A 72 3.61 17.82 -1.26
CA VAL A 72 4.71 16.88 -1.47
C VAL A 72 5.59 16.87 -0.22
N ILE A 73 5.75 15.70 0.36
CA ILE A 73 6.59 15.43 1.53
C ILE A 73 7.70 14.48 1.09
N VAL A 74 8.93 14.82 1.38
CA VAL A 74 10.11 14.02 1.03
C VAL A 74 10.99 13.86 2.27
N GLY A 75 11.32 12.62 2.62
CA GLY A 75 12.07 12.30 3.83
C GLY A 75 11.38 12.79 5.11
N GLY A 76 10.03 12.85 5.10
CA GLY A 76 9.22 13.32 6.23
C GLY A 76 9.05 14.82 6.33
N GLU A 77 9.66 15.60 5.45
CA GLU A 77 9.58 17.06 5.45
C GLU A 77 8.77 17.61 4.28
N VAL A 78 7.98 18.64 4.53
CA VAL A 78 7.18 19.30 3.50
C VAL A 78 8.07 20.05 2.53
N ARG A 79 8.04 19.68 1.25
CA ARG A 79 8.74 20.39 0.16
C ARG A 79 7.89 21.47 -0.49
N GLY A 80 6.56 21.40 -0.36
CA GLY A 80 5.64 22.40 -0.86
C GLY A 80 4.40 21.82 -1.53
N GLN A 81 3.61 22.70 -2.13
CA GLN A 81 2.42 22.35 -2.91
C GLN A 81 2.79 22.26 -4.40
N MET A 82 2.36 21.18 -5.06
CA MET A 82 2.63 20.98 -6.49
C MET A 82 1.36 20.50 -7.21
N SER A 83 1.20 20.94 -8.44
CA SER A 83 0.22 20.31 -9.34
C SER A 83 0.70 18.94 -9.78
N ALA A 84 -0.22 18.04 -10.12
CA ALA A 84 0.11 16.72 -10.65
C ALA A 84 1.10 16.79 -11.82
N ALA A 85 0.88 17.75 -12.76
CA ALA A 85 1.77 17.94 -13.91
C ALA A 85 3.18 18.39 -13.52
N ALA A 86 3.32 19.25 -12.50
CA ALA A 86 4.63 19.69 -12.00
C ALA A 86 5.35 18.53 -11.30
N TYR A 87 4.63 17.79 -10.46
CA TYR A 87 5.18 16.63 -9.78
C TYR A 87 5.66 15.56 -10.78
N PHE A 88 4.87 15.26 -11.80
CA PHE A 88 5.24 14.29 -12.84
C PHE A 88 6.58 14.61 -13.52
N LYS A 89 6.85 15.89 -13.79
CA LYS A 89 8.12 16.33 -14.37
C LYS A 89 9.32 16.21 -13.42
N MET A 90 9.05 16.25 -12.11
CA MET A 90 10.07 16.26 -11.08
C MET A 90 10.34 14.88 -10.46
N LYS A 91 9.35 13.97 -10.47
CA LYS A 91 9.39 12.75 -9.65
C LYS A 91 10.63 11.87 -9.89
N ARG A 92 11.16 11.83 -11.13
CA ARG A 92 12.41 11.11 -11.43
C ARG A 92 13.64 11.69 -10.71
N GLN A 93 13.61 12.96 -10.36
CA GLN A 93 14.69 13.61 -9.61
C GLN A 93 14.72 13.15 -8.14
N LEU A 94 13.66 12.48 -7.68
CA LEU A 94 13.56 11.91 -6.34
C LEU A 94 14.13 10.47 -6.24
N ILE A 95 14.58 9.89 -7.35
CA ILE A 95 15.19 8.54 -7.36
C ILE A 95 16.38 8.44 -6.40
N PRO A 96 17.31 9.42 -6.32
CA PRO A 96 18.41 9.34 -5.37
C PRO A 96 17.93 9.25 -3.91
N GLU A 97 16.91 10.02 -3.53
CA GLU A 97 16.32 9.98 -2.18
C GLU A 97 15.64 8.64 -1.88
N ILE A 98 14.96 8.08 -2.90
CA ILE A 98 14.32 6.75 -2.78
C ILE A 98 15.39 5.67 -2.56
N LEU A 99 16.46 5.68 -3.37
CA LEU A 99 17.52 4.69 -3.27
C LEU A 99 18.31 4.84 -1.97
N ALA A 100 18.63 6.07 -1.55
CA ALA A 100 19.32 6.29 -0.27
C ALA A 100 18.51 5.74 0.92
N ALA A 101 17.19 5.94 0.92
CA ALA A 101 16.30 5.38 1.93
C ALA A 101 16.25 3.85 1.88
N PHE A 102 16.13 3.28 0.69
CA PHE A 102 16.08 1.83 0.47
C PHE A 102 17.40 1.15 0.87
N ASP A 103 18.54 1.68 0.42
CA ASP A 103 19.85 1.13 0.69
C ASP A 103 20.14 1.14 2.20
N SER A 104 19.82 2.24 2.88
CA SER A 104 19.97 2.35 4.33
C SER A 104 19.11 1.35 5.11
N LEU A 105 17.86 1.10 4.69
CA LEU A 105 17.01 0.06 5.31
C LEU A 105 17.55 -1.34 5.01
N SER A 106 18.08 -1.58 3.80
CA SER A 106 18.62 -2.87 3.38
C SER A 106 19.87 -3.27 4.14
N GLU A 107 20.65 -2.32 4.66
CA GLU A 107 21.79 -2.60 5.53
C GLU A 107 21.36 -3.09 6.93
N GLU A 108 20.16 -2.71 7.38
CA GLU A 108 19.63 -3.04 8.70
C GLU A 108 18.71 -4.27 8.68
N ALA A 109 18.08 -4.58 7.54
CA ALA A 109 17.09 -5.65 7.39
C ALA A 109 17.64 -6.84 6.59
N ASP A 110 17.18 -8.04 6.94
CA ASP A 110 17.44 -9.26 6.14
C ASP A 110 16.47 -9.36 4.96
N ILE A 111 15.26 -8.80 5.12
CA ILE A 111 14.21 -8.76 4.10
C ILE A 111 13.55 -7.39 4.08
N VAL A 112 13.48 -6.78 2.90
CA VAL A 112 12.67 -5.58 2.66
C VAL A 112 11.42 -5.96 1.88
N VAL A 113 10.25 -5.75 2.46
CA VAL A 113 8.95 -5.99 1.82
C VAL A 113 8.48 -4.72 1.15
N ILE A 114 8.49 -4.72 -0.20
CA ILE A 114 8.16 -3.53 -1.00
C ILE A 114 6.70 -3.58 -1.43
N GLU A 115 5.98 -2.49 -1.21
CA GLU A 115 4.62 -2.29 -1.71
C GLU A 115 4.63 -1.37 -2.93
N GLY A 116 4.02 -1.81 -4.03
CA GLY A 116 3.74 -0.97 -5.18
C GLY A 116 2.55 -0.02 -4.96
N ALA A 117 2.26 0.80 -5.95
CA ALA A 117 1.10 1.69 -5.94
C ALA A 117 0.40 1.68 -7.30
N GLY A 118 -0.93 1.68 -7.29
CA GLY A 118 -1.73 1.59 -8.51
C GLY A 118 -1.53 0.24 -9.22
N SER A 119 -1.31 0.28 -10.53
CA SER A 119 -1.10 -0.90 -11.34
C SER A 119 0.22 -0.83 -12.12
N PRO A 120 1.01 -1.92 -12.20
CA PRO A 120 2.18 -1.96 -13.09
C PRO A 120 1.81 -1.93 -14.57
N ALA A 121 0.53 -2.11 -14.91
CA ALA A 121 0.02 -2.04 -16.28
C ALA A 121 -0.41 -0.63 -16.73
N GLU A 122 -0.11 0.42 -15.95
CA GLU A 122 -0.28 1.82 -16.35
C GLU A 122 0.76 2.23 -17.39
N ILE A 123 0.65 1.66 -18.60
CA ILE A 123 1.64 1.76 -19.67
C ILE A 123 1.90 3.19 -20.13
N ASN A 124 0.91 4.08 -20.01
CA ASN A 124 1.00 5.51 -20.28
C ASN A 124 1.88 6.28 -19.29
N LEU A 125 2.11 5.73 -18.08
CA LEU A 125 2.90 6.35 -17.01
C LEU A 125 4.23 5.64 -16.77
N LYS A 126 4.52 4.60 -17.54
CA LYS A 126 5.64 3.67 -17.36
C LYS A 126 7.01 4.34 -17.40
N ALA A 127 7.20 5.31 -18.28
CA ALA A 127 8.49 5.99 -18.44
C ALA A 127 8.99 6.66 -17.15
N ASP A 128 8.07 7.03 -16.26
CA ASP A 128 8.34 7.71 -15.00
C ASP A 128 7.93 6.86 -13.79
N ASP A 129 7.87 5.54 -13.94
CA ASP A 129 7.53 4.64 -12.83
C ASP A 129 8.68 4.57 -11.82
N ILE A 130 8.40 4.99 -10.60
CA ILE A 130 9.31 4.94 -9.44
C ILE A 130 8.73 4.09 -8.30
N VAL A 131 7.62 3.39 -8.53
CA VAL A 131 6.87 2.67 -7.48
C VAL A 131 6.63 1.19 -7.75
N ASN A 132 6.43 0.80 -9.01
CA ASN A 132 6.15 -0.59 -9.41
C ASN A 132 7.37 -1.23 -10.07
N MET A 133 7.26 -1.59 -11.36
CA MET A 133 8.34 -2.26 -12.08
C MET A 133 9.59 -1.39 -12.24
N GLY A 134 9.43 -0.06 -12.29
CA GLY A 134 10.57 0.87 -12.29
C GLY A 134 11.38 0.77 -11.01
N LEU A 135 10.73 0.76 -9.84
CA LEU A 135 11.43 0.54 -8.57
C LEU A 135 12.04 -0.87 -8.50
N ALA A 136 11.27 -1.91 -8.88
CA ALA A 136 11.76 -3.29 -8.85
C ALA A 136 13.03 -3.48 -9.69
N LYS A 137 13.16 -2.75 -10.81
CA LYS A 137 14.40 -2.74 -11.62
C LYS A 137 15.55 -2.04 -10.90
N LEU A 138 15.30 -0.89 -10.27
CA LEU A 138 16.32 -0.09 -9.59
C LEU A 138 16.96 -0.83 -8.41
N VAL A 139 16.15 -1.61 -7.67
CA VAL A 139 16.61 -2.32 -6.46
C VAL A 139 16.77 -3.83 -6.67
N ASP A 140 16.67 -4.30 -7.91
CA ASP A 140 16.78 -5.71 -8.33
C ASP A 140 15.86 -6.67 -7.56
N ALA A 141 14.64 -6.23 -7.27
CA ALA A 141 13.68 -7.01 -6.49
C ALA A 141 12.85 -7.99 -7.35
N PRO A 142 12.60 -9.22 -6.86
CA PRO A 142 11.57 -10.10 -7.41
C PRO A 142 10.18 -9.53 -7.10
N VAL A 143 9.21 -9.82 -7.98
CA VAL A 143 7.86 -9.26 -7.88
C VAL A 143 6.84 -10.38 -7.68
N LEU A 144 5.96 -10.20 -6.69
CA LEU A 144 4.72 -10.97 -6.56
C LEU A 144 3.57 -10.12 -7.12
N LEU A 145 2.95 -10.59 -8.20
CA LEU A 145 1.83 -9.89 -8.79
C LEU A 145 0.52 -10.36 -8.14
N ALA A 146 -0.12 -9.50 -7.37
CA ALA A 146 -1.37 -9.79 -6.67
C ALA A 146 -2.58 -9.24 -7.41
N GLY A 147 -3.62 -10.08 -7.57
CA GLY A 147 -4.91 -9.70 -8.14
C GLY A 147 -6.04 -9.81 -7.13
N ASP A 148 -6.95 -8.84 -7.11
CA ASP A 148 -8.14 -8.81 -6.26
C ASP A 148 -9.31 -9.51 -6.97
N ILE A 149 -9.74 -10.69 -6.47
CA ILE A 149 -10.83 -11.46 -7.06
C ILE A 149 -12.22 -10.95 -6.66
N ASP A 150 -12.32 -10.23 -5.56
CA ASP A 150 -13.61 -9.77 -5.01
C ASP A 150 -14.35 -8.82 -5.96
N ARG A 151 -13.61 -8.09 -6.79
CA ARG A 151 -14.17 -7.18 -7.82
C ARG A 151 -14.54 -7.86 -9.13
N GLY A 152 -14.22 -9.14 -9.30
CA GLY A 152 -14.38 -9.88 -10.54
C GLY A 152 -13.28 -9.59 -11.58
N GLY A 153 -13.17 -10.48 -12.59
CA GLY A 153 -12.23 -10.29 -13.70
C GLY A 153 -10.74 -10.52 -13.38
N VAL A 154 -10.39 -11.11 -12.23
CA VAL A 154 -9.00 -11.25 -11.78
C VAL A 154 -8.10 -11.98 -12.79
N PHE A 155 -8.59 -12.99 -13.48
CA PHE A 155 -7.83 -13.71 -14.52
C PHE A 155 -7.44 -12.78 -15.68
N ALA A 156 -8.38 -11.96 -16.15
CA ALA A 156 -8.11 -10.97 -17.18
C ALA A 156 -7.14 -9.89 -16.71
N GLN A 157 -7.26 -9.44 -15.45
CA GLN A 157 -6.36 -8.45 -14.87
C GLN A 157 -4.94 -8.99 -14.76
N LEU A 158 -4.75 -10.18 -14.20
CA LEU A 158 -3.41 -10.77 -14.04
C LEU A 158 -2.79 -11.08 -15.40
N TYR A 159 -3.53 -11.76 -16.29
CA TYR A 159 -3.04 -12.07 -17.63
C TYR A 159 -2.72 -10.79 -18.44
N GLY A 160 -3.64 -9.82 -18.44
CA GLY A 160 -3.47 -8.56 -19.15
C GLY A 160 -2.27 -7.76 -18.62
N THR A 161 -2.09 -7.72 -17.29
CA THR A 161 -0.92 -7.07 -16.67
C THR A 161 0.37 -7.72 -17.17
N VAL A 162 0.49 -9.06 -17.07
CA VAL A 162 1.69 -9.78 -17.55
C VAL A 162 1.91 -9.56 -19.04
N ALA A 163 0.86 -9.55 -19.84
CA ALA A 163 0.95 -9.37 -21.29
C ALA A 163 1.42 -7.97 -21.72
N LEU A 164 1.08 -6.93 -20.92
CA LEU A 164 1.45 -5.54 -21.19
C LEU A 164 2.86 -5.17 -20.71
N LEU A 165 3.45 -5.98 -19.83
CA LEU A 165 4.81 -5.75 -19.34
C LEU A 165 5.86 -6.13 -20.39
N GLU A 166 7.00 -5.44 -20.37
CA GLU A 166 8.16 -5.78 -21.19
C GLU A 166 8.83 -7.07 -20.72
N GLN A 167 9.61 -7.67 -21.58
CA GLN A 167 10.28 -8.95 -21.29
C GLN A 167 11.13 -8.91 -20.01
N GLU A 168 11.89 -7.85 -19.81
CA GLU A 168 12.73 -7.65 -18.61
C GLU A 168 11.89 -7.53 -17.33
N GLU A 169 10.73 -6.90 -17.40
CA GLU A 169 9.80 -6.75 -16.29
C GLU A 169 9.10 -8.06 -15.96
N ARG A 170 8.65 -8.79 -16.98
CA ARG A 170 8.07 -10.14 -16.80
C ARG A 170 9.04 -11.09 -16.13
N ALA A 171 10.32 -11.03 -16.51
CA ALA A 171 11.36 -11.87 -15.92
C ALA A 171 11.56 -11.65 -14.43
N ARG A 172 11.12 -10.51 -13.88
CA ARG A 172 11.14 -10.21 -12.43
C ARG A 172 9.96 -10.79 -11.69
N ILE A 173 8.87 -11.17 -12.38
CA ILE A 173 7.69 -11.72 -11.70
C ILE A 173 8.00 -13.15 -11.28
N ALA A 174 8.12 -13.37 -9.98
CA ALA A 174 8.35 -14.68 -9.38
C ALA A 174 7.08 -15.52 -9.29
N GLY A 175 5.89 -14.88 -9.28
CA GLY A 175 4.63 -15.58 -9.27
C GLY A 175 3.43 -14.67 -9.07
N LEU A 176 2.26 -15.30 -9.16
CA LEU A 176 0.95 -14.67 -9.08
C LEU A 176 0.29 -15.01 -7.74
N VAL A 177 -0.46 -14.08 -7.18
CA VAL A 177 -1.24 -14.27 -5.95
C VAL A 177 -2.68 -13.81 -6.22
N ILE A 178 -3.65 -14.64 -5.86
CA ILE A 178 -5.06 -14.25 -5.87
C ILE A 178 -5.47 -13.86 -4.46
N ASN A 179 -5.96 -12.65 -4.29
CA ASN A 179 -6.33 -12.09 -2.99
C ASN A 179 -7.84 -11.93 -2.83
N LYS A 180 -8.31 -11.95 -1.59
CA LYS A 180 -9.71 -11.78 -1.18
C LYS A 180 -10.66 -12.85 -1.73
N PHE A 181 -10.19 -14.08 -1.84
CA PHE A 181 -11.02 -15.17 -2.33
C PHE A 181 -12.11 -15.55 -1.33
N ARG A 182 -13.32 -15.76 -1.86
CA ARG A 182 -14.48 -16.28 -1.11
C ARG A 182 -14.98 -17.55 -1.79
N GLY A 183 -15.17 -18.61 -1.05
CA GLY A 183 -15.76 -19.86 -1.55
C GLY A 183 -14.78 -21.03 -1.54
N ASP A 184 -15.07 -22.04 -2.37
CA ASP A 184 -14.28 -23.26 -2.47
C ASP A 184 -13.14 -23.10 -3.49
N VAL A 185 -11.92 -23.27 -3.02
CA VAL A 185 -10.72 -23.13 -3.87
C VAL A 185 -10.62 -24.22 -4.94
N ASP A 186 -11.26 -25.38 -4.74
CA ASP A 186 -11.24 -26.46 -5.73
C ASP A 186 -12.01 -26.08 -7.02
N ILE A 187 -13.02 -25.23 -6.90
CA ILE A 187 -13.72 -24.65 -8.06
C ILE A 187 -12.80 -23.71 -8.85
N LEU A 188 -11.87 -23.05 -8.15
CA LEU A 188 -10.95 -22.09 -8.76
C LEU A 188 -9.76 -22.78 -9.48
N ARG A 189 -9.36 -23.99 -9.03
CA ARG A 189 -8.17 -24.71 -9.54
C ARG A 189 -8.03 -24.78 -11.05
N PRO A 190 -9.06 -25.13 -11.83
CA PRO A 190 -8.93 -25.17 -13.30
C PRO A 190 -8.57 -23.80 -13.91
N GLY A 191 -9.10 -22.72 -13.30
CA GLY A 191 -8.75 -21.36 -13.71
C GLY A 191 -7.30 -20.98 -13.36
N LEU A 192 -6.79 -21.44 -12.20
CA LEU A 192 -5.38 -21.24 -11.82
C LEU A 192 -4.45 -21.93 -12.80
N ALA A 193 -4.71 -23.20 -13.11
CA ALA A 193 -3.91 -23.97 -14.09
C ALA A 193 -3.90 -23.29 -15.48
N MET A 194 -5.05 -22.80 -15.94
CA MET A 194 -5.13 -22.05 -17.19
C MET A 194 -4.31 -20.75 -17.14
N LEU A 195 -4.33 -20.05 -16.00
CA LEU A 195 -3.57 -18.80 -15.82
C LEU A 195 -2.06 -19.08 -15.87
N GLU A 196 -1.60 -20.13 -15.20
CA GLU A 196 -0.20 -20.58 -15.23
C GLU A 196 0.24 -20.96 -16.65
N GLU A 197 -0.57 -21.73 -17.36
CA GLU A 197 -0.31 -22.09 -18.76
C GLU A 197 -0.18 -20.86 -19.67
N LYS A 198 -1.08 -19.89 -19.51
CA LYS A 198 -1.11 -18.68 -20.36
C LYS A 198 -0.01 -17.68 -20.04
N THR A 199 0.41 -17.57 -18.77
CA THR A 199 1.40 -16.59 -18.33
C THR A 199 2.81 -17.15 -18.27
N GLY A 200 2.95 -18.47 -18.13
CA GLY A 200 4.22 -19.13 -17.82
C GLY A 200 4.71 -18.86 -16.39
N LEU A 201 3.84 -18.34 -15.51
CA LEU A 201 4.17 -17.97 -14.13
C LEU A 201 3.38 -18.82 -13.14
N PRO A 202 3.97 -19.27 -12.02
CA PRO A 202 3.25 -20.05 -11.02
C PRO A 202 2.25 -19.19 -10.24
N VAL A 203 1.10 -19.76 -9.88
CA VAL A 203 0.20 -19.19 -8.87
C VAL A 203 0.66 -19.66 -7.50
N LEU A 204 1.30 -18.78 -6.74
CA LEU A 204 1.92 -19.09 -5.45
C LEU A 204 0.90 -19.26 -4.32
N GLY A 205 -0.28 -18.67 -4.47
CA GLY A 205 -1.30 -18.80 -3.45
C GLY A 205 -2.60 -18.10 -3.77
N VAL A 206 -3.64 -18.57 -3.07
CA VAL A 206 -4.97 -17.97 -3.02
C VAL A 206 -5.22 -17.56 -1.59
N VAL A 207 -5.26 -16.25 -1.33
CA VAL A 207 -5.49 -15.69 -0.01
C VAL A 207 -6.99 -15.50 0.20
N PRO A 208 -7.57 -16.10 1.23
CA PRO A 208 -8.98 -15.92 1.51
C PRO A 208 -9.32 -14.47 1.89
N TYR A 209 -10.57 -14.11 1.75
CA TYR A 209 -11.05 -12.85 2.30
C TYR A 209 -10.98 -12.88 3.83
N LEU A 210 -10.18 -11.99 4.39
CA LEU A 210 -9.98 -11.91 5.84
C LEU A 210 -10.63 -10.64 6.37
N HIS A 211 -11.40 -10.79 7.45
CA HIS A 211 -11.86 -9.67 8.25
C HIS A 211 -10.79 -9.40 9.31
N VAL A 212 -9.99 -8.38 9.09
CA VAL A 212 -8.90 -7.98 9.99
C VAL A 212 -9.12 -6.53 10.37
N GLU A 213 -9.09 -6.24 11.65
CA GLU A 213 -9.13 -4.87 12.16
C GLU A 213 -7.75 -4.25 12.03
N ILE A 214 -7.49 -3.65 10.86
CA ILE A 214 -6.33 -2.82 10.61
C ILE A 214 -6.78 -1.40 10.29
N GLU A 215 -5.92 -0.43 10.55
CA GLU A 215 -6.22 0.96 10.25
C GLU A 215 -6.35 1.18 8.74
N ASP A 216 -7.34 1.99 8.38
CA ASP A 216 -7.60 2.33 6.99
C ASP A 216 -6.52 3.28 6.45
N GLU A 217 -6.13 3.07 5.19
CA GLU A 217 -5.09 3.88 4.54
C GLU A 217 -5.65 5.23 4.06
N ASP A 218 -6.89 5.28 3.60
CA ASP A 218 -7.46 6.49 3.02
C ASP A 218 -8.87 6.83 3.53
N SER A 219 -9.30 8.06 3.23
CA SER A 219 -10.60 8.61 3.64
C SER A 219 -11.80 8.11 2.83
N LEU A 220 -11.61 7.16 1.90
CA LEU A 220 -12.69 6.46 1.19
C LEU A 220 -13.24 5.28 2.00
N SER A 221 -12.73 5.05 3.19
CA SER A 221 -13.18 4.00 4.09
C SER A 221 -14.68 4.07 4.34
N GLU A 222 -15.34 2.92 4.28
CA GLU A 222 -16.76 2.76 4.65
C GLU A 222 -17.02 3.12 6.13
N ARG A 223 -15.98 3.05 6.97
CA ARG A 223 -16.03 3.47 8.38
C ARG A 223 -16.58 4.88 8.57
N LEU A 224 -16.18 5.82 7.70
CA LEU A 224 -16.65 7.20 7.76
C LEU A 224 -18.14 7.38 7.43
N ASN A 225 -18.81 6.32 6.97
CA ASN A 225 -20.24 6.28 6.71
C ASN A 225 -20.99 5.42 7.74
N ALA A 226 -20.27 4.74 8.64
CA ALA A 226 -20.87 3.92 9.68
C ALA A 226 -21.59 4.82 10.70
N ARG A 227 -22.80 4.40 11.08
CA ARG A 227 -23.50 4.94 12.24
C ARG A 227 -23.44 3.88 13.31
N ASP A 228 -22.65 4.12 14.33
CA ASP A 228 -22.58 3.22 15.47
C ASP A 228 -23.93 3.14 16.20
N ALA A 229 -24.14 2.02 16.86
CA ALA A 229 -25.28 1.84 17.75
C ALA A 229 -25.30 2.94 18.82
N VAL A 230 -26.49 3.33 19.24
CA VAL A 230 -26.67 4.30 20.33
C VAL A 230 -25.96 3.79 21.58
N LYS A 231 -24.92 4.48 21.98
CA LYS A 231 -24.16 4.23 23.21
C LYS A 231 -24.42 5.36 24.22
N PRO A 232 -24.04 5.18 25.50
CA PRO A 232 -24.32 6.17 26.55
C PRO A 232 -23.84 7.60 26.28
N LEU A 233 -22.71 7.72 25.58
CA LEU A 233 -22.12 9.00 25.18
C LEU A 233 -22.04 9.08 23.66
N ASP A 234 -22.59 10.15 23.06
CA ASP A 234 -22.59 10.40 21.63
C ASP A 234 -21.48 11.41 21.28
N VAL A 235 -20.57 10.98 20.42
CA VAL A 235 -19.46 11.80 19.91
C VAL A 235 -19.67 12.07 18.43
N ALA A 236 -19.92 13.32 18.07
CA ALA A 236 -20.04 13.76 16.68
C ALA A 236 -18.69 14.29 16.18
N VAL A 237 -18.12 13.62 15.21
CA VAL A 237 -16.92 14.06 14.48
C VAL A 237 -17.35 14.82 13.23
N ILE A 238 -17.00 16.10 13.12
CA ILE A 238 -17.30 16.89 11.93
C ILE A 238 -16.37 16.46 10.80
N ARG A 239 -16.94 15.86 9.74
CA ARG A 239 -16.22 15.44 8.55
C ARG A 239 -16.07 16.62 7.59
N LEU A 240 -14.91 17.25 7.60
CA LEU A 240 -14.55 18.26 6.61
C LEU A 240 -14.16 17.59 5.28
N PRO A 241 -14.29 18.30 4.13
CA PRO A 241 -13.70 17.84 2.88
C PRO A 241 -12.20 17.56 3.07
N HIS A 242 -11.73 16.44 2.52
CA HIS A 242 -10.33 15.99 2.65
C HIS A 242 -9.87 15.80 4.11
N ILE A 243 -10.74 15.25 4.97
CA ILE A 243 -10.37 14.90 6.34
C ILE A 243 -9.12 14.00 6.31
N SER A 244 -8.13 14.39 7.09
CA SER A 244 -6.87 13.68 7.25
C SER A 244 -6.79 13.10 8.66
N ASN A 245 -5.97 12.05 8.86
CA ASN A 245 -5.71 11.44 10.16
C ASN A 245 -6.98 11.00 10.92
N PHE A 246 -8.03 10.61 10.21
CA PHE A 246 -9.30 10.16 10.80
C PHE A 246 -9.13 8.90 11.67
N THR A 247 -8.04 8.15 11.50
CA THR A 247 -7.69 7.02 12.35
C THR A 247 -7.40 7.41 13.80
N ASP A 248 -7.15 8.69 14.10
CA ASP A 248 -6.99 9.20 15.45
C ASP A 248 -8.29 9.07 16.28
N PHE A 249 -9.45 8.89 15.64
CA PHE A 249 -10.73 8.63 16.32
C PHE A 249 -10.99 7.16 16.62
N ILE A 250 -10.17 6.21 16.10
CA ILE A 250 -10.34 4.76 16.33
C ILE A 250 -10.41 4.40 17.82
N PRO A 251 -9.56 4.95 18.71
CA PRO A 251 -9.66 4.64 20.14
C PRO A 251 -11.01 5.04 20.76
N LEU A 252 -11.65 6.10 20.23
CA LEU A 252 -12.99 6.50 20.67
C LEU A 252 -14.06 5.53 20.14
N GLU A 253 -13.94 5.08 18.89
CA GLU A 253 -14.86 4.12 18.27
C GLU A 253 -14.83 2.77 18.99
N GLN A 254 -13.66 2.34 19.43
CA GLN A 254 -13.45 1.07 20.15
C GLN A 254 -13.89 1.11 21.61
N HIS A 255 -14.16 2.30 22.16
CA HIS A 255 -14.57 2.45 23.56
C HIS A 255 -16.02 1.99 23.77
N GLU A 256 -16.27 1.18 24.78
CA GLU A 256 -17.58 0.56 25.05
C GLU A 256 -18.72 1.56 25.28
N LEU A 257 -18.43 2.72 25.89
CA LEU A 257 -19.41 3.73 26.26
C LEU A 257 -19.59 4.84 25.21
N LEU A 258 -18.71 4.91 24.19
CA LEU A 258 -18.72 6.00 23.20
C LEU A 258 -19.31 5.51 21.88
N GLY A 259 -20.37 6.17 21.42
CA GLY A 259 -20.88 6.04 20.04
C GLY A 259 -20.31 7.17 19.18
N VAL A 260 -19.42 6.85 18.25
CA VAL A 260 -18.83 7.84 17.34
C VAL A 260 -19.62 7.88 16.04
N ARG A 261 -19.96 9.07 15.60
CA ARG A 261 -20.60 9.28 14.29
C ARG A 261 -19.94 10.43 13.54
N TYR A 262 -19.75 10.23 12.25
CA TYR A 262 -19.23 11.27 11.37
C TYR A 262 -20.38 12.07 10.78
N VAL A 263 -20.32 13.39 10.89
CA VAL A 263 -21.35 14.33 10.42
C VAL A 263 -20.73 15.34 9.46
N GLN A 264 -21.50 15.77 8.45
CA GLN A 264 -21.12 16.79 7.48
C GLN A 264 -21.72 18.13 7.86
#